data_1ca0af646b4a75cc9a9c9cabd25b1aad
#
_entry.id   1ca0af646b4a75cc9a9c9cabd25b1aad
#
_cell.length_a   1.000
_cell.length_b   1.000
_cell.length_c   1.000
_cell.angle_alpha   90.00
_cell.angle_beta   90.00
_cell.angle_gamma   90.00
#
_symmetry.space_group_name_H-M   'P 1'
#
loop_
_entity.id
_entity.type
_entity.pdbx_description
1 polymer ?
#
loop_
_entity_poly.entity_id
_entity_poly.type
_entity_poly.pdbx_seq_one_letter_code
_entity_poly.pdbx_strand_id
1 'polypeptide(L)' 'MAQRCYVVYIGRVPGVYEQWQDCHMQVNGFSGNRYKGYMSRAVAEENWRNQLRQQNRTRNFIVITTTLLFVVGFVRYLLT' A
#
# COMPACT_ATOMS: atom_id res chain seq x y z
N MET A 1 19.28 21.29 10.22
CA MET A 1 18.01 20.70 10.67
C MET A 1 17.69 19.48 9.81
N ALA A 2 17.43 18.37 10.46
CA ALA A 2 17.01 17.18 9.74
C ALA A 2 15.62 17.42 9.16
N GLN A 3 15.47 17.30 7.86
CA GLN A 3 14.17 17.38 7.20
C GLN A 3 13.42 16.08 7.48
N ARG A 4 12.30 16.17 8.17
CA ARG A 4 11.41 15.03 8.32
C ARG A 4 10.66 14.80 7.03
N CYS A 5 10.56 13.53 6.65
CA CYS A 5 9.67 13.10 5.57
C CYS A 5 8.56 12.25 6.16
N TYR A 6 7.41 12.29 5.51
CA TYR A 6 6.23 11.58 5.98
C TYR A 6 5.81 10.57 4.93
N VAL A 7 5.41 9.39 5.38
CA VAL A 7 4.83 8.38 4.49
C VAL A 7 3.37 8.24 4.84
N VAL A 8 2.51 8.43 3.85
CA VAL A 8 1.08 8.13 3.97
C VAL A 8 0.86 6.74 3.41
N TYR A 9 0.57 5.79 4.28
CA TYR A 9 0.27 4.41 3.89
C TYR A 9 -1.18 4.26 3.47
N ILE A 10 -2.08 4.88 4.22
CA ILE A 10 -3.51 4.88 3.95
C ILE A 10 -4.01 6.31 4.04
N GLY A 11 -4.48 6.85 2.94
CA GLY A 11 -4.98 8.22 2.82
C GLY A 11 -5.51 8.46 1.42
N ARG A 12 -5.83 9.71 1.09
CA ARG A 12 -6.35 10.05 -0.24
C ARG A 12 -5.39 9.68 -1.35
N VAL A 13 -4.11 10.10 -1.19
CA VAL A 13 -3.04 9.74 -2.13
C VAL A 13 -1.87 9.22 -1.32
N PRO A 14 -1.72 7.89 -1.18
CA PRO A 14 -0.56 7.32 -0.50
C PRO A 14 0.74 7.67 -1.18
N GLY A 15 1.81 7.83 -0.41
CA GLY A 15 3.12 8.18 -0.95
C GLY A 15 4.01 8.83 0.08
N VAL A 16 5.15 9.35 -0.40
CA VAL A 16 6.14 10.05 0.42
C VAL A 16 5.95 11.55 0.28
N TYR A 17 5.86 12.24 1.40
CA TYR A 17 5.64 13.69 1.46
C TYR A 17 6.75 14.35 2.26
N GLU A 18 7.34 15.40 1.72
CA GLU A 18 8.41 16.14 2.40
C GLU A 18 7.87 17.17 3.39
N GLN A 19 6.66 17.67 3.17
CA GLN A 19 6.06 18.69 4.01
C GLN A 19 4.85 18.13 4.76
N TRP A 20 4.75 18.51 6.02
CA TRP A 20 3.63 18.09 6.87
C TRP A 20 2.27 18.52 6.30
N GLN A 21 2.21 19.74 5.73
CA GLN A 21 0.94 20.23 5.16
C GLN A 21 0.42 19.31 4.07
N ASP A 22 1.29 18.85 3.18
CA ASP A 22 0.91 17.94 2.10
C ASP A 22 0.47 16.58 2.65
N CYS A 23 1.19 16.05 3.61
CA CYS A 23 0.83 14.81 4.31
C CYS A 23 -0.54 14.95 5.00
N HIS A 24 -0.73 16.05 5.72
CA HIS A 24 -1.97 16.32 6.46
C HIS A 24 -3.19 16.38 5.54
N MET A 25 -3.05 16.97 4.35
CA MET A 25 -4.14 17.02 3.37
C MET A 25 -4.58 15.62 2.92
N GLN A 26 -3.70 14.64 2.97
CA GLN A 26 -4.03 13.29 2.54
C GLN A 26 -4.75 12.48 3.63
N VAL A 27 -4.53 12.82 4.89
CA VAL A 27 -5.05 12.03 6.03
C VAL A 27 -6.16 12.73 6.79
N ASN A 28 -6.26 14.07 6.69
CA ASN A 28 -7.26 14.84 7.41
C ASN A 28 -8.68 14.48 6.93
N GLY A 29 -9.52 14.06 7.87
CA GLY A 29 -10.88 13.63 7.55
C GLY A 29 -10.98 12.30 6.81
N PHE A 30 -9.87 11.60 6.60
CA PHE A 30 -9.87 10.29 5.95
C PHE A 30 -9.94 9.19 7.01
N SER A 31 -11.05 8.45 7.02
CA SER A 31 -11.28 7.38 7.98
C SER A 31 -10.31 6.23 7.76
N GLY A 32 -9.72 5.74 8.85
CA GLY A 32 -8.76 4.64 8.77
C GLY A 32 -7.40 5.03 8.23
N ASN A 33 -7.06 6.34 8.25
CA ASN A 33 -5.77 6.81 7.77
C ASN A 33 -4.61 6.17 8.53
N ARG A 34 -3.48 6.01 7.85
CA ARG A 34 -2.24 5.54 8.45
C ARG A 34 -1.07 6.29 7.82
N TYR A 35 -0.26 6.92 8.66
CA TYR A 35 0.91 7.64 8.21
C TYR A 35 1.98 7.63 9.30
N LYS A 36 3.23 7.94 8.92
CA LYS A 36 4.33 8.00 9.86
C LYS A 36 5.38 9.00 9.38
N GLY A 37 5.95 9.75 10.32
CA GLY A 37 7.10 10.61 10.07
C GLY A 37 8.41 9.87 10.24
N TYR A 38 9.37 10.17 9.37
CA TYR A 38 10.72 9.60 9.39
C TYR A 38 11.75 10.72 9.43
N MET A 39 12.94 10.43 9.93
CA MET A 39 13.97 11.45 10.12
C MET A 39 14.64 11.87 8.82
N SER A 40 14.60 11.03 7.79
CA SER A 40 15.21 11.34 6.50
C SER A 40 14.36 10.82 5.36
N ARG A 41 14.54 11.43 4.18
CA ARG A 41 13.87 11.00 2.96
C ARG A 41 14.26 9.58 2.58
N ALA A 42 15.54 9.22 2.72
CA ALA A 42 16.01 7.88 2.38
C ALA A 42 15.30 6.80 3.19
N VAL A 43 15.13 7.03 4.50
CA VAL A 43 14.41 6.09 5.38
C VAL A 43 12.93 6.03 5.01
N ALA A 44 12.32 7.18 4.74
CA ALA A 44 10.91 7.24 4.34
C ALA A 44 10.68 6.47 3.02
N GLU A 45 11.51 6.69 2.02
CA GLU A 45 11.41 6.01 0.73
C GLU A 45 11.64 4.51 0.85
N GLU A 46 12.58 4.08 1.69
CA GLU A 46 12.82 2.65 1.94
C GLU A 46 11.59 1.98 2.55
N ASN A 47 10.99 2.60 3.56
CA ASN A 47 9.78 2.06 4.20
C ASN A 47 8.60 2.05 3.24
N TRP A 48 8.47 3.08 2.40
CA TRP A 48 7.42 3.11 1.38
C TRP A 48 7.60 2.00 0.35
N ARG A 49 8.81 1.78 -0.14
CA ARG A 49 9.10 0.69 -1.08
C ARG A 49 8.82 -0.69 -0.47
N ASN A 50 9.17 -0.88 0.80
CA ASN A 50 8.88 -2.12 1.51
C ASN A 50 7.37 -2.37 1.60
N GLN A 51 6.59 -1.32 1.87
CA GLN A 51 5.15 -1.42 1.92
C GLN A 51 4.56 -1.81 0.56
N LEU A 52 5.06 -1.21 -0.53
CA LEU A 52 4.63 -1.54 -1.89
C LEU A 52 4.95 -3.00 -2.25
N ARG A 53 6.13 -3.49 -1.86
CA ARG A 53 6.50 -4.89 -2.08
C ARG A 53 5.56 -5.85 -1.37
N GLN A 54 5.21 -5.55 -0.12
CA GLN A 54 4.28 -6.36 0.65
C GLN A 54 2.89 -6.38 0.02
N GLN A 55 2.40 -5.23 -0.43
CA GLN A 55 1.10 -5.14 -1.11
C GLN A 55 1.10 -5.92 -2.41
N ASN A 56 2.14 -5.82 -3.22
CA ASN A 56 2.26 -6.57 -4.47
C ASN A 56 2.31 -8.07 -4.22
N ARG A 57 3.05 -8.51 -3.20
CA ARG A 57 3.14 -9.93 -2.85
C ARG A 57 1.78 -10.48 -2.44
N THR A 58 1.06 -9.78 -1.59
CA THR A 58 -0.29 -10.16 -1.16
C THR A 58 -1.27 -10.15 -2.34
N ARG A 59 -1.20 -9.12 -3.17
CA ARG A 59 -2.07 -8.97 -4.35
C ARG A 59 -1.86 -10.12 -5.34
N ASN A 60 -0.62 -10.47 -5.63
CA ASN A 60 -0.29 -11.58 -6.53
C ASN A 60 -0.79 -12.91 -5.98
N PHE A 61 -0.64 -13.13 -4.69
CA PHE A 61 -1.14 -14.34 -4.03
C PHE A 61 -2.66 -14.46 -4.14
N ILE A 62 -3.40 -13.39 -3.90
CA ILE A 62 -4.86 -13.36 -4.00
C ILE A 62 -5.31 -13.64 -5.44
N VAL A 63 -4.67 -13.02 -6.44
CA VAL A 63 -5.00 -13.22 -7.85
C VAL A 63 -4.76 -14.68 -8.26
N ILE A 64 -3.63 -15.26 -7.89
CA ILE A 64 -3.32 -16.66 -8.19
C ILE A 64 -4.36 -17.61 -7.56
N THR A 65 -4.68 -17.40 -6.29
CA THR A 65 -5.66 -18.22 -5.58
C THR A 65 -7.04 -18.14 -6.24
N THR A 66 -7.49 -16.94 -6.58
CA THR A 66 -8.78 -16.72 -7.24
C THR A 66 -8.82 -17.39 -8.61
N THR A 67 -7.75 -17.27 -9.40
CA THR A 67 -7.65 -17.89 -10.71
C THR A 67 -7.70 -19.39 -10.61
N LEU A 68 -6.99 -20.00 -9.66
CA LEU A 68 -7.01 -21.46 -9.46
C LEU A 68 -8.42 -21.96 -9.10
N LEU A 69 -9.12 -21.28 -8.22
CA LEU A 69 -10.48 -21.65 -7.84
C LEU A 69 -11.43 -21.56 -9.04
N PHE A 70 -11.28 -20.55 -9.88
CA PHE A 70 -12.10 -20.38 -11.07
C PHE A 70 -11.85 -21.52 -12.07
N VAL A 71 -10.60 -21.90 -12.29
CA VAL A 71 -10.24 -23.01 -13.20
C VAL A 71 -10.81 -24.33 -12.69
N VAL A 72 -10.69 -24.62 -11.40
CA VAL A 72 -11.25 -25.84 -10.80
C VAL A 72 -12.77 -25.88 -10.97
N GLY A 73 -13.47 -24.78 -10.73
CA GLY A 73 -14.90 -24.68 -10.90
C GLY A 73 -15.33 -24.91 -12.36
N PHE A 74 -14.57 -24.36 -13.30
CA PHE A 74 -14.82 -24.52 -14.73
C PHE A 74 -14.61 -25.96 -15.18
N VAL A 75 -13.55 -26.61 -14.71
CA VAL A 75 -13.27 -28.03 -15.01
C VAL A 75 -14.39 -28.92 -14.49
N ARG A 76 -14.86 -28.70 -13.27
CA ARG A 76 -16.00 -29.47 -12.73
C ARG A 76 -17.25 -29.29 -13.55
N TYR A 77 -17.51 -28.08 -14.01
CA TYR A 77 -18.67 -27.79 -14.86
C TYR A 77 -18.60 -28.56 -16.17
N LEU A 78 -17.43 -28.66 -16.79
CA LEU A 78 -17.25 -29.40 -18.04
C LEU A 78 -17.33 -30.91 -17.86
N LEU A 79 -16.95 -31.43 -16.66
CA LEU A 79 -16.97 -32.87 -16.40
C LEU A 79 -18.30 -33.39 -15.90
N THR A 80 -19.20 -32.51 -15.53
CA THR A 80 -20.57 -32.88 -15.18
C THR A 80 -21.52 -32.65 -16.32
#